data_8f0c953f6cdf704240cd06fddf370d14
#
_entry.id   8f0c953f6cdf704240cd06fddf370d14
#
_cell.length_a   1.000
_cell.length_b   1.000
_cell.length_c   1.000
_cell.angle_alpha   90.00
_cell.angle_beta   90.00
_cell.angle_gamma   90.00
#
_symmetry.space_group_name_H-M   'P 1'
#
loop_
_entity.id
_entity.type
_entity.pdbx_description
1 polymer ?
#
loop_
_entity_poly.entity_id
_entity_poly.type
_entity_poly.pdbx_seq_one_letter_code
_entity_poly.pdbx_strand_id
1 'polypeptide(L)'
;MEIQSALNNLTEIGKELESTFTYMEDCFTKLSKKQNSKFLDKQKEIFVQLEKLNLQQTDNEVEFFSDLNSRYSKFYDSLNESINELNEISSQVSELKNISEEMELIALNAMVISIKSGEKGRAFSKITENLKRLSNMMNTDAQKLIFTEQEFLSNITEIKNLYNQISNAKNTIENFSSSISSTIKDMINSTSLPLENIVSQGQEIYQPILNAKKGLQNQKVIKQTLDKIHQILTQDTQSEVLGIEFNSEMEHNLDKISFEISSYELAEKMLSDINAKLLESSQIFKDNWKNVLEIRTQIEDGQKKYISQFIENSTETSDKNWITKLTDEENNNSKTIEQIILLQQTQKIMCINCKIISKKVLSMHDIFKELEPIIAQLHHVRILQEIEVSKNLAIGTVKNFVDDMDKLITNAQTNLEQLEKNVSQFISDIQILLKNFTETVNKNSDKIEVLKKQKNVFFENLSNYRLDLSNAIHNFTVLPEDFTETCKNTTDKMNEIEKYIKIFNQIIEEYKNFVYTKTSEKEKLLTQYNISSWEIKNEKLIDMLNKFSNTTQKETEKIETVQIDDMFEVEDFDFF
;
A
#
# COMPACT_ATOMS: atom_id res chain seq x y z
N MET A 1 22.93 -74.54 6.13
CA MET A 1 22.41 -73.69 5.05
C MET A 1 21.53 -72.52 5.56
N GLU A 2 20.77 -72.70 6.66
CA GLU A 2 19.88 -71.68 7.25
C GLU A 2 20.63 -70.50 7.89
N ILE A 3 21.74 -70.75 8.63
CA ILE A 3 22.50 -69.70 9.33
C ILE A 3 23.14 -68.73 8.36
N GLN A 4 23.74 -69.22 7.26
CA GLN A 4 24.37 -68.37 6.25
C GLN A 4 23.34 -67.48 5.52
N SER A 5 22.14 -68.01 5.34
CA SER A 5 21.01 -67.22 4.75
C SER A 5 20.53 -66.12 5.70
N ALA A 6 20.37 -66.41 6.98
CA ALA A 6 19.97 -65.42 8.02
C ALA A 6 21.04 -64.32 8.18
N LEU A 7 22.32 -64.70 8.14
CA LEU A 7 23.45 -63.77 8.24
C LEU A 7 23.52 -62.83 7.03
N ASN A 8 23.35 -63.39 5.83
CA ASN A 8 23.32 -62.59 4.60
C ASN A 8 22.14 -61.58 4.59
N ASN A 9 20.95 -62.05 5.00
CA ASN A 9 19.77 -61.20 5.14
C ASN A 9 19.99 -60.05 6.14
N LEU A 10 20.57 -60.35 7.30
CA LEU A 10 20.87 -59.35 8.32
C LEU A 10 21.87 -58.31 7.83
N THR A 11 22.87 -58.73 7.06
CA THR A 11 23.88 -57.85 6.46
C THR A 11 23.29 -56.94 5.41
N GLU A 12 22.38 -57.46 4.57
CA GLU A 12 21.68 -56.70 3.54
C GLU A 12 20.75 -55.65 4.17
N ILE A 13 19.93 -56.05 5.15
CA ILE A 13 19.04 -55.17 5.91
C ILE A 13 19.85 -54.07 6.64
N GLY A 14 21.02 -54.44 7.21
CA GLY A 14 21.91 -53.48 7.87
C GLY A 14 22.41 -52.39 6.92
N LYS A 15 22.79 -52.76 5.68
CA LYS A 15 23.25 -51.82 4.65
C LYS A 15 22.09 -50.91 4.17
N GLU A 16 20.91 -51.49 3.95
CA GLU A 16 19.73 -50.73 3.55
C GLU A 16 19.31 -49.74 4.65
N LEU A 17 19.31 -50.17 5.89
CA LEU A 17 18.97 -49.29 7.03
C LEU A 17 20.00 -48.16 7.18
N GLU A 18 21.30 -48.43 7.02
CA GLU A 18 22.32 -47.39 7.02
C GLU A 18 22.12 -46.38 5.90
N SER A 19 21.80 -46.86 4.68
CA SER A 19 21.48 -46.02 3.54
C SER A 19 20.26 -45.13 3.81
N THR A 20 19.23 -45.68 4.45
CA THR A 20 17.99 -44.95 4.81
C THR A 20 18.30 -43.84 5.82
N PHE A 21 19.07 -44.12 6.88
CA PHE A 21 19.47 -43.09 7.83
C PHE A 21 20.35 -42.01 7.22
N THR A 22 21.32 -42.37 6.37
CA THR A 22 22.22 -41.42 5.69
C THR A 22 21.41 -40.52 4.74
N TYR A 23 20.44 -41.07 4.02
CA TYR A 23 19.54 -40.27 3.15
C TYR A 23 18.66 -39.31 3.97
N MET A 24 18.12 -39.77 5.10
CA MET A 24 17.35 -38.93 6.01
C MET A 24 18.20 -37.78 6.59
N GLU A 25 19.44 -38.02 6.92
CA GLU A 25 20.38 -36.99 7.39
C GLU A 25 20.57 -35.89 6.33
N ASP A 26 20.76 -36.26 5.06
CA ASP A 26 20.82 -35.32 3.94
C ASP A 26 19.51 -34.53 3.78
N CYS A 27 18.36 -35.20 3.86
CA CYS A 27 17.04 -34.55 3.85
C CYS A 27 16.89 -33.55 4.99
N PHE A 28 17.16 -33.90 6.22
CA PHE A 28 17.10 -33.01 7.37
C PHE A 28 18.05 -31.82 7.23
N THR A 29 19.23 -32.06 6.67
CA THR A 29 20.22 -31.00 6.42
C THR A 29 19.71 -30.02 5.37
N LYS A 30 19.00 -30.48 4.33
CA LYS A 30 18.34 -29.62 3.34
C LYS A 30 17.18 -28.85 3.96
N LEU A 31 16.30 -29.52 4.71
CA LEU A 31 15.15 -28.92 5.37
C LEU A 31 15.53 -27.90 6.46
N SER A 32 16.71 -28.04 7.07
CA SER A 32 17.21 -27.11 8.09
C SER A 32 17.85 -25.85 7.51
N LYS A 33 18.03 -25.76 6.18
CA LYS A 33 18.58 -24.55 5.55
C LYS A 33 17.55 -23.44 5.61
N LYS A 34 17.87 -22.37 6.35
CA LYS A 34 17.07 -21.14 6.36
C LYS A 34 17.07 -20.53 4.96
N GLN A 35 15.89 -20.17 4.46
CA GLN A 35 15.81 -19.43 3.22
C GLN A 35 16.24 -17.97 3.47
N ASN A 36 17.03 -17.39 2.57
CA ASN A 36 17.37 -15.98 2.63
C ASN A 36 16.09 -15.14 2.43
N SER A 37 15.81 -14.28 3.38
CA SER A 37 14.63 -13.40 3.43
C SER A 37 14.62 -12.28 2.38
N LYS A 38 15.50 -12.31 1.38
CA LYS A 38 15.64 -11.26 0.32
C LYS A 38 14.32 -10.79 -0.28
N PHE A 39 13.36 -11.68 -0.39
CA PHE A 39 12.04 -11.36 -0.90
C PHE A 39 11.25 -10.49 0.08
N LEU A 40 11.25 -10.89 1.37
CA LEU A 40 10.54 -10.17 2.43
C LEU A 40 11.10 -8.75 2.62
N ASP A 41 12.41 -8.63 2.58
CA ASP A 41 13.11 -7.34 2.69
C ASP A 41 12.72 -6.44 1.51
N LYS A 42 12.68 -6.99 0.30
CA LYS A 42 12.26 -6.25 -0.90
C LYS A 42 10.80 -5.82 -0.82
N GLN A 43 9.89 -6.66 -0.33
CA GLN A 43 8.48 -6.29 -0.20
C GLN A 43 8.25 -5.24 0.89
N LYS A 44 8.91 -5.37 2.04
CA LYS A 44 8.90 -4.34 3.09
C LYS A 44 9.43 -3.01 2.54
N GLU A 45 10.53 -3.05 1.79
CA GLU A 45 11.09 -1.86 1.14
C GLU A 45 10.07 -1.19 0.20
N ILE A 46 9.39 -1.96 -0.65
CA ILE A 46 8.34 -1.44 -1.55
C ILE A 46 7.21 -0.78 -0.74
N PHE A 47 6.74 -1.40 0.34
CA PHE A 47 5.68 -0.84 1.19
C PHE A 47 6.11 0.48 1.85
N VAL A 48 7.32 0.55 2.39
CA VAL A 48 7.90 1.78 2.96
C VAL A 48 8.01 2.87 1.90
N GLN A 49 8.43 2.54 0.67
CA GLN A 49 8.53 3.50 -0.42
C GLN A 49 7.14 3.98 -0.89
N LEU A 50 6.15 3.11 -0.97
CA LEU A 50 4.76 3.48 -1.28
C LEU A 50 4.15 4.39 -0.20
N GLU A 51 4.38 4.10 1.08
CA GLU A 51 3.92 4.94 2.18
C GLU A 51 4.57 6.32 2.15
N LYS A 52 5.88 6.38 1.97
CA LYS A 52 6.63 7.63 1.84
C LYS A 52 6.17 8.45 0.64
N LEU A 53 5.97 7.81 -0.51
CA LEU A 53 5.45 8.43 -1.73
C LEU A 53 4.08 9.04 -1.48
N ASN A 54 3.20 8.32 -0.78
CA ASN A 54 1.85 8.75 -0.43
C ASN A 54 1.86 9.97 0.52
N LEU A 55 2.68 9.95 1.57
CA LEU A 55 2.80 11.07 2.52
C LEU A 55 3.31 12.34 1.84
N GLN A 56 4.38 12.25 1.05
CA GLN A 56 4.95 13.39 0.35
C GLN A 56 3.96 14.06 -0.61
N GLN A 57 3.12 13.27 -1.27
CA GLN A 57 2.08 13.80 -2.16
C GLN A 57 1.02 14.55 -1.38
N THR A 58 0.49 13.96 -0.31
CA THR A 58 -0.63 14.51 0.45
C THR A 58 -0.26 15.86 1.07
N ASP A 59 0.91 15.99 1.68
CA ASP A 59 1.35 17.22 2.34
C ASP A 59 1.50 18.39 1.36
N ASN A 60 2.16 18.16 0.21
CA ASN A 60 2.36 19.20 -0.80
C ASN A 60 1.04 19.70 -1.41
N GLU A 61 0.07 18.82 -1.61
CA GLU A 61 -1.23 19.18 -2.19
C GLU A 61 -2.12 19.93 -1.21
N VAL A 62 -2.18 19.48 0.03
CA VAL A 62 -2.97 20.14 1.09
C VAL A 62 -2.51 21.59 1.26
N GLU A 63 -1.20 21.83 1.34
CA GLU A 63 -0.64 23.17 1.45
C GLU A 63 -0.99 24.03 0.23
N PHE A 64 -0.78 23.49 -0.99
CA PHE A 64 -1.06 24.21 -2.23
C PHE A 64 -2.55 24.59 -2.37
N PHE A 65 -3.46 23.64 -2.17
CA PHE A 65 -4.89 23.90 -2.35
C PHE A 65 -5.50 24.74 -1.22
N SER A 66 -4.96 24.68 -0.01
CA SER A 66 -5.36 25.57 1.09
C SER A 66 -5.00 27.02 0.79
N ASP A 67 -3.76 27.29 0.32
CA ASP A 67 -3.32 28.62 -0.09
C ASP A 67 -4.16 29.15 -1.27
N LEU A 68 -4.36 28.31 -2.29
CA LEU A 68 -5.20 28.64 -3.44
C LEU A 68 -6.63 29.02 -3.02
N ASN A 69 -7.29 28.19 -2.25
CA ASN A 69 -8.68 28.40 -1.83
C ASN A 69 -8.84 29.68 -0.99
N SER A 70 -7.94 29.91 -0.04
CA SER A 70 -7.97 31.11 0.80
C SER A 70 -7.89 32.39 -0.04
N ARG A 71 -7.01 32.44 -1.04
CA ARG A 71 -6.81 33.62 -1.88
C ARG A 71 -7.94 33.85 -2.85
N TYR A 72 -8.49 32.78 -3.44
CA TYR A 72 -9.61 32.89 -4.38
C TYR A 72 -10.93 33.21 -3.68
N SER A 73 -11.16 32.67 -2.49
CA SER A 73 -12.32 33.04 -1.67
C SER A 73 -12.29 34.52 -1.32
N LYS A 74 -11.16 35.02 -0.80
CA LYS A 74 -10.99 36.45 -0.47
C LYS A 74 -11.22 37.35 -1.67
N PHE A 75 -10.67 37.01 -2.84
CA PHE A 75 -10.89 37.75 -4.06
C PHE A 75 -12.37 37.78 -4.42
N TYR A 76 -13.05 36.64 -4.38
CA TYR A 76 -14.44 36.51 -4.70
C TYR A 76 -15.35 37.29 -3.73
N ASP A 77 -15.06 37.23 -2.42
CA ASP A 77 -15.80 37.96 -1.39
C ASP A 77 -15.67 39.48 -1.60
N SER A 78 -14.45 39.98 -1.85
CA SER A 78 -14.22 41.40 -2.15
C SER A 78 -14.85 41.81 -3.49
N LEU A 79 -14.90 40.93 -4.47
CA LEU A 79 -15.59 41.21 -5.73
C LEU A 79 -17.12 41.33 -5.55
N ASN A 80 -17.71 40.54 -4.65
CA ASN A 80 -19.13 40.67 -4.28
C ASN A 80 -19.41 41.96 -3.51
N GLU A 81 -18.50 42.44 -2.65
CA GLU A 81 -18.61 43.73 -2.01
C GLU A 81 -18.64 44.85 -3.06
N SER A 82 -17.75 44.78 -4.06
CA SER A 82 -17.72 45.74 -5.16
C SER A 82 -19.01 45.74 -6.04
N ILE A 83 -19.74 44.62 -6.09
CA ILE A 83 -21.08 44.59 -6.74
C ILE A 83 -22.07 45.45 -5.99
N ASN A 84 -22.06 45.46 -4.66
CA ASN A 84 -22.97 46.29 -3.86
C ASN A 84 -22.68 47.78 -4.05
N GLU A 85 -21.40 48.17 -4.09
CA GLU A 85 -20.98 49.54 -4.39
C GLU A 85 -21.43 49.95 -5.81
N LEU A 86 -21.30 49.06 -6.78
CA LEU A 86 -21.76 49.32 -8.14
C LEU A 86 -23.27 49.48 -8.23
N ASN A 87 -24.07 48.75 -7.46
CA ASN A 87 -25.53 48.91 -7.40
C ASN A 87 -25.94 50.28 -6.85
N GLU A 88 -25.19 50.84 -5.89
CA GLU A 88 -25.42 52.21 -5.41
C GLU A 88 -25.10 53.24 -6.50
N ILE A 89 -23.98 53.08 -7.20
CA ILE A 89 -23.60 53.90 -8.35
C ILE A 89 -24.68 53.83 -9.43
N SER A 90 -25.19 52.65 -9.74
CA SER A 90 -26.26 52.42 -10.72
C SER A 90 -27.57 53.17 -10.37
N SER A 91 -27.94 53.14 -9.09
CA SER A 91 -29.10 53.89 -8.59
C SER A 91 -28.95 55.41 -8.83
N GLN A 92 -27.77 55.95 -8.52
CA GLN A 92 -27.45 57.38 -8.70
C GLN A 92 -27.40 57.77 -10.17
N VAL A 93 -26.82 56.91 -11.04
CA VAL A 93 -26.81 57.13 -12.51
C VAL A 93 -28.23 57.12 -13.08
N SER A 94 -29.10 56.22 -12.60
CA SER A 94 -30.51 56.16 -13.01
C SER A 94 -31.28 57.39 -12.58
N GLU A 95 -31.02 57.94 -11.38
CA GLU A 95 -31.59 59.19 -10.92
C GLU A 95 -31.13 60.38 -11.79
N LEU A 96 -29.81 60.45 -12.11
CA LEU A 96 -29.26 61.44 -13.01
C LEU A 96 -29.92 61.42 -14.41
N LYS A 97 -30.18 60.21 -14.93
CA LYS A 97 -30.92 60.01 -16.17
C LYS A 97 -32.34 60.56 -16.07
N ASN A 98 -33.08 60.26 -15.01
CA ASN A 98 -34.42 60.76 -14.77
C ASN A 98 -34.44 62.29 -14.71
N ILE A 99 -33.50 62.88 -13.94
CA ILE A 99 -33.36 64.37 -13.89
C ILE A 99 -33.12 64.94 -15.30
N SER A 100 -32.27 64.29 -16.11
CA SER A 100 -32.00 64.81 -17.48
C SER A 100 -33.22 64.72 -18.39
N GLU A 101 -34.06 63.69 -18.26
CA GLU A 101 -35.30 63.55 -19.02
C GLU A 101 -36.36 64.63 -18.61
N GLU A 102 -36.47 64.89 -17.28
CA GLU A 102 -37.33 65.94 -16.75
C GLU A 102 -36.88 67.34 -17.23
N MET A 103 -35.56 67.61 -17.21
CA MET A 103 -34.97 68.84 -17.71
C MET A 103 -35.26 69.05 -19.21
N GLU A 104 -35.15 67.95 -20.02
CA GLU A 104 -35.51 68.02 -21.44
C GLU A 104 -37.01 68.41 -21.64
N LEU A 105 -37.90 67.80 -20.86
CA LEU A 105 -39.36 68.12 -20.93
C LEU A 105 -39.64 69.57 -20.55
N ILE A 106 -38.98 70.06 -19.47
CA ILE A 106 -39.11 71.47 -19.07
C ILE A 106 -38.58 72.41 -20.18
N ALA A 107 -37.38 72.04 -20.73
CA ALA A 107 -36.82 72.84 -21.83
C ALA A 107 -37.70 72.89 -23.05
N LEU A 108 -38.32 71.77 -23.44
CA LEU A 108 -39.29 71.72 -24.54
C LEU A 108 -40.54 72.62 -24.29
N ASN A 109 -41.14 72.53 -23.07
CA ASN A 109 -42.28 73.33 -22.69
C ASN A 109 -41.92 74.81 -22.66
N ALA A 110 -40.81 75.19 -22.09
CA ALA A 110 -40.30 76.55 -22.05
C ALA A 110 -40.00 77.09 -23.47
N MET A 111 -39.47 76.25 -24.36
CA MET A 111 -39.26 76.61 -25.78
C MET A 111 -40.56 76.90 -26.52
N VAL A 112 -41.60 76.08 -26.32
CA VAL A 112 -42.94 76.32 -26.94
C VAL A 112 -43.53 77.68 -26.51
N ILE A 113 -43.44 78.03 -25.21
CA ILE A 113 -43.89 79.28 -24.68
C ILE A 113 -43.06 80.44 -25.25
N SER A 114 -41.74 80.27 -25.32
CA SER A 114 -40.82 81.25 -25.89
C SER A 114 -41.17 81.59 -27.36
N ILE A 115 -41.39 80.53 -28.15
CA ILE A 115 -41.78 80.69 -29.56
C ILE A 115 -43.13 81.46 -29.70
N LYS A 116 -44.09 81.11 -28.82
CA LYS A 116 -45.40 81.82 -28.79
C LYS A 116 -45.27 83.29 -28.41
N SER A 117 -44.22 83.69 -27.70
CA SER A 117 -43.96 85.09 -27.32
C SER A 117 -43.27 85.89 -28.44
N GLY A 118 -43.07 85.34 -29.62
CA GLY A 118 -42.55 86.02 -30.81
C GLY A 118 -41.12 86.58 -30.65
N GLU A 119 -40.89 87.81 -31.20
CA GLU A 119 -39.57 88.47 -31.14
C GLU A 119 -39.00 88.62 -29.68
N LYS A 120 -39.92 88.83 -28.71
CA LYS A 120 -39.57 89.02 -27.30
C LYS A 120 -39.07 87.71 -26.64
N GLY A 121 -39.46 86.56 -27.18
CA GLY A 121 -39.03 85.27 -26.70
C GLY A 121 -37.76 84.71 -27.39
N ARG A 122 -37.23 85.32 -28.42
CA ARG A 122 -36.19 84.80 -29.29
C ARG A 122 -34.84 84.47 -28.53
N ALA A 123 -34.44 85.37 -27.63
CA ALA A 123 -33.24 85.14 -26.79
C ALA A 123 -33.45 83.96 -25.85
N PHE A 124 -34.60 83.85 -25.18
CA PHE A 124 -34.97 82.76 -24.30
C PHE A 124 -35.13 81.44 -25.05
N SER A 125 -35.63 81.46 -26.31
CA SER A 125 -35.67 80.22 -27.13
C SER A 125 -34.28 79.63 -27.39
N LYS A 126 -33.26 80.48 -27.65
CA LYS A 126 -31.87 79.98 -27.80
C LYS A 126 -31.32 79.44 -26.53
N ILE A 127 -31.68 80.01 -25.39
CA ILE A 127 -31.21 79.51 -24.07
C ILE A 127 -31.85 78.11 -23.77
N THR A 128 -33.17 77.98 -24.04
CA THR A 128 -33.90 76.70 -23.87
C THR A 128 -33.42 75.60 -24.85
N GLU A 129 -33.08 75.98 -26.10
CA GLU A 129 -32.45 75.04 -27.04
C GLU A 129 -31.13 74.53 -26.55
N ASN A 130 -30.30 75.40 -25.96
CA ASN A 130 -29.03 74.99 -25.37
C ASN A 130 -29.22 74.07 -24.15
N LEU A 131 -30.23 74.40 -23.31
CA LEU A 131 -30.61 73.53 -22.17
C LEU A 131 -31.01 72.13 -22.64
N LYS A 132 -31.88 72.02 -23.64
CA LYS A 132 -32.32 70.78 -24.26
C LYS A 132 -31.07 69.95 -24.73
N ARG A 133 -30.15 70.65 -25.43
CA ARG A 133 -28.92 69.98 -25.92
C ARG A 133 -28.12 69.44 -24.77
N LEU A 134 -27.92 70.15 -23.66
CA LEU A 134 -27.17 69.73 -22.50
C LEU A 134 -27.85 68.57 -21.74
N SER A 135 -29.20 68.65 -21.60
CA SER A 135 -29.98 67.55 -21.02
C SER A 135 -29.85 66.27 -21.83
N ASN A 136 -29.90 66.34 -23.16
CA ASN A 136 -29.70 65.19 -24.04
C ASN A 136 -28.30 64.63 -23.95
N MET A 137 -27.25 65.46 -23.80
CA MET A 137 -25.89 65.02 -23.59
C MET A 137 -25.79 64.26 -22.25
N MET A 138 -26.33 64.82 -21.16
CA MET A 138 -26.31 64.18 -19.83
C MET A 138 -27.08 62.84 -19.85
N ASN A 139 -28.24 62.75 -20.51
CA ASN A 139 -28.96 61.47 -20.69
C ASN A 139 -28.14 60.44 -21.46
N THR A 140 -27.46 60.87 -22.54
CA THR A 140 -26.63 59.99 -23.37
C THR A 140 -25.48 59.41 -22.55
N ASP A 141 -24.81 60.24 -21.74
CA ASP A 141 -23.67 59.79 -20.93
C ASP A 141 -24.11 58.94 -19.74
N ALA A 142 -25.28 59.23 -19.13
CA ALA A 142 -25.90 58.35 -18.16
C ALA A 142 -26.26 56.97 -18.76
N GLN A 143 -26.79 56.94 -19.98
CA GLN A 143 -27.06 55.66 -20.68
C GLN A 143 -25.80 54.88 -20.99
N LYS A 144 -24.69 55.56 -21.39
CA LYS A 144 -23.37 54.91 -21.58
C LYS A 144 -22.87 54.29 -20.28
N LEU A 145 -23.02 54.98 -19.13
CA LEU A 145 -22.63 54.45 -17.81
C LEU A 145 -23.43 53.20 -17.45
N ILE A 146 -24.75 53.22 -17.63
CA ILE A 146 -25.65 52.06 -17.39
C ILE A 146 -25.22 50.86 -18.26
N PHE A 147 -24.92 51.11 -19.53
CA PHE A 147 -24.45 50.06 -20.44
C PHE A 147 -23.10 49.47 -19.98
N THR A 148 -22.14 50.30 -19.61
CA THR A 148 -20.83 49.87 -19.13
C THR A 148 -20.92 49.08 -17.84
N GLU A 149 -21.83 49.46 -16.92
CA GLU A 149 -22.17 48.73 -15.72
C GLU A 149 -22.71 47.32 -16.03
N GLN A 150 -23.68 47.20 -16.96
CA GLN A 150 -24.21 45.90 -17.36
C GLN A 150 -23.14 44.99 -17.93
N GLU A 151 -22.23 45.51 -18.74
CA GLU A 151 -21.07 44.77 -19.25
C GLU A 151 -20.12 44.35 -18.11
N PHE A 152 -19.91 45.20 -17.11
CA PHE A 152 -19.13 44.89 -15.93
C PHE A 152 -19.75 43.74 -15.13
N LEU A 153 -21.04 43.78 -14.83
CA LEU A 153 -21.79 42.73 -14.12
C LEU A 153 -21.76 41.40 -14.89
N SER A 154 -21.82 41.43 -16.23
CA SER A 154 -21.69 40.25 -17.06
C SER A 154 -20.31 39.61 -16.91
N ASN A 155 -19.23 40.39 -16.92
CA ASN A 155 -17.86 39.89 -16.73
C ASN A 155 -17.64 39.35 -15.31
N ILE A 156 -18.26 39.93 -14.28
CA ILE A 156 -18.22 39.37 -12.91
C ILE A 156 -18.92 38.01 -12.85
N THR A 157 -20.07 37.87 -13.53
CA THR A 157 -20.77 36.59 -13.60
C THR A 157 -19.91 35.51 -14.25
N GLU A 158 -19.14 35.87 -15.28
CA GLU A 158 -18.19 34.98 -15.93
C GLU A 158 -17.04 34.58 -14.97
N ILE A 159 -16.48 35.54 -14.22
CA ILE A 159 -15.49 35.26 -13.18
C ILE A 159 -16.03 34.28 -12.13
N LYS A 160 -17.30 34.44 -11.73
CA LYS A 160 -17.96 33.51 -10.80
C LYS A 160 -18.04 32.09 -11.35
N ASN A 161 -18.38 31.94 -12.63
CA ASN A 161 -18.41 30.64 -13.29
C ASN A 161 -17.03 30.01 -13.37
N LEU A 162 -16.00 30.80 -13.67
CA LEU A 162 -14.61 30.36 -13.70
C LEU A 162 -14.11 29.94 -12.30
N TYR A 163 -14.49 30.67 -11.25
CA TYR A 163 -14.18 30.29 -9.87
C TYR A 163 -14.81 28.93 -9.51
N ASN A 164 -16.05 28.69 -9.89
CA ASN A 164 -16.71 27.40 -9.69
C ASN A 164 -15.99 26.26 -10.45
N GLN A 165 -15.51 26.52 -11.67
CA GLN A 165 -14.72 25.56 -12.43
C GLN A 165 -13.39 25.22 -11.72
N ILE A 166 -12.69 26.23 -11.20
CA ILE A 166 -11.46 26.03 -10.40
C ILE A 166 -11.75 25.19 -9.17
N SER A 167 -12.83 25.49 -8.44
CA SER A 167 -13.24 24.74 -7.26
C SER A 167 -13.57 23.27 -7.59
N ASN A 168 -14.27 23.03 -8.68
CA ASN A 168 -14.59 21.68 -9.14
C ASN A 168 -13.34 20.90 -9.56
N ALA A 169 -12.45 21.51 -10.33
CA ALA A 169 -11.18 20.89 -10.73
C ALA A 169 -10.32 20.54 -9.51
N LYS A 170 -10.21 21.46 -8.54
CA LYS A 170 -9.54 21.22 -7.25
C LYS A 170 -10.13 20.01 -6.53
N ASN A 171 -11.46 20.03 -6.30
CA ASN A 171 -12.14 18.94 -5.58
C ASN A 171 -11.93 17.58 -6.28
N THR A 172 -11.93 17.56 -7.61
CA THR A 172 -11.68 16.34 -8.38
C THR A 172 -10.25 15.83 -8.17
N ILE A 173 -9.24 16.72 -8.18
CA ILE A 173 -7.84 16.36 -7.92
C ILE A 173 -7.68 15.81 -6.50
N GLU A 174 -8.26 16.50 -5.50
CA GLU A 174 -8.20 16.06 -4.09
C GLU A 174 -8.88 14.69 -3.89
N ASN A 175 -10.01 14.44 -4.55
CA ASN A 175 -10.71 13.16 -4.48
C ASN A 175 -9.86 12.03 -5.08
N PHE A 176 -9.21 12.24 -6.22
CA PHE A 176 -8.31 11.25 -6.79
C PHE A 176 -7.11 10.98 -5.88
N SER A 177 -6.53 12.01 -5.30
CA SER A 177 -5.40 11.87 -4.36
C SER A 177 -5.79 11.11 -3.10
N SER A 178 -6.97 11.40 -2.56
CA SER A 178 -7.53 10.70 -1.40
C SER A 178 -7.84 9.24 -1.70
N SER A 179 -8.37 8.93 -2.90
CA SER A 179 -8.63 7.56 -3.34
C SER A 179 -7.35 6.73 -3.39
N ILE A 180 -6.30 7.25 -4.04
CA ILE A 180 -4.99 6.59 -4.12
C ILE A 180 -4.41 6.39 -2.72
N SER A 181 -4.47 7.41 -1.87
CA SER A 181 -3.97 7.36 -0.50
C SER A 181 -4.66 6.26 0.32
N SER A 182 -5.99 6.17 0.21
CA SER A 182 -6.77 5.10 0.85
C SER A 182 -6.39 3.73 0.31
N THR A 183 -6.33 3.58 -1.02
CA THR A 183 -5.98 2.32 -1.68
C THR A 183 -4.62 1.78 -1.22
N ILE A 184 -3.59 2.65 -1.15
CA ILE A 184 -2.25 2.27 -0.67
C ILE A 184 -2.29 1.86 0.81
N LYS A 185 -2.93 2.66 1.67
CA LYS A 185 -3.05 2.37 3.11
C LYS A 185 -3.81 1.08 3.37
N ASP A 186 -4.93 0.88 2.70
CA ASP A 186 -5.77 -0.32 2.86
C ASP A 186 -5.03 -1.58 2.39
N MET A 187 -4.27 -1.48 1.30
CA MET A 187 -3.40 -2.55 0.83
C MET A 187 -2.36 -2.92 1.89
N ILE A 188 -1.61 -1.95 2.39
CA ILE A 188 -0.56 -2.18 3.39
C ILE A 188 -1.16 -2.78 4.67
N ASN A 189 -2.22 -2.19 5.20
CA ASN A 189 -2.85 -2.64 6.43
C ASN A 189 -3.45 -4.05 6.32
N SER A 190 -4.08 -4.38 5.19
CA SER A 190 -4.72 -5.69 5.01
C SER A 190 -3.72 -6.81 4.71
N THR A 191 -2.53 -6.49 4.23
CA THR A 191 -1.53 -7.48 3.79
C THR A 191 -0.36 -7.66 4.76
N SER A 192 -0.07 -6.68 5.62
CA SER A 192 1.06 -6.75 6.57
C SER A 192 0.92 -7.88 7.57
N LEU A 193 -0.20 -7.98 8.27
CA LEU A 193 -0.43 -9.02 9.28
C LEU A 193 -0.45 -10.45 8.70
N PRO A 194 -1.14 -10.74 7.57
CA PRO A 194 -1.04 -12.04 6.91
C PRO A 194 0.40 -12.41 6.53
N LEU A 195 1.18 -11.45 6.05
CA LEU A 195 2.58 -11.68 5.71
C LEU A 195 3.42 -12.03 6.94
N GLU A 196 3.30 -11.27 8.03
CA GLU A 196 3.99 -11.53 9.29
C GLU A 196 3.68 -12.92 9.83
N ASN A 197 2.41 -13.34 9.79
CA ASN A 197 1.99 -14.67 10.22
C ASN A 197 2.64 -15.80 9.41
N ILE A 198 2.67 -15.68 8.07
CA ILE A 198 3.29 -16.68 7.21
C ILE A 198 4.80 -16.78 7.47
N VAL A 199 5.46 -15.65 7.70
CA VAL A 199 6.88 -15.57 8.02
C VAL A 199 7.19 -16.19 9.36
N SER A 200 6.39 -15.88 10.39
CA SER A 200 6.52 -16.49 11.72
C SER A 200 6.41 -18.02 11.65
N GLN A 201 5.39 -18.52 10.93
CA GLN A 201 5.23 -19.96 10.69
C GLN A 201 6.42 -20.56 9.93
N GLY A 202 6.99 -19.83 8.96
CA GLY A 202 8.20 -20.21 8.25
C GLY A 202 9.44 -20.33 9.16
N GLN A 203 9.47 -19.60 10.28
CA GLN A 203 10.51 -19.73 11.30
C GLN A 203 10.19 -20.86 12.29
N GLU A 204 8.93 -21.00 12.68
CA GLU A 204 8.50 -22.02 13.64
C GLU A 204 8.72 -23.45 13.14
N ILE A 205 8.67 -23.70 11.82
CA ILE A 205 8.83 -25.02 11.22
C ILE A 205 10.20 -25.65 11.50
N TYR A 206 11.24 -24.85 11.73
CA TYR A 206 12.59 -25.35 11.91
C TYR A 206 12.80 -26.11 13.24
N GLN A 207 12.12 -25.72 14.31
CA GLN A 207 12.25 -26.40 15.60
C GLN A 207 11.75 -27.85 15.57
N PRO A 208 10.56 -28.17 15.05
CA PRO A 208 10.13 -29.54 14.84
C PRO A 208 11.07 -30.35 13.93
N ILE A 209 11.65 -29.74 12.88
CA ILE A 209 12.63 -30.40 12.00
C ILE A 209 13.87 -30.76 12.79
N LEU A 210 14.45 -29.86 13.58
CA LEU A 210 15.60 -30.09 14.41
C LEU A 210 15.34 -31.17 15.48
N ASN A 211 14.15 -31.16 16.06
CA ASN A 211 13.73 -32.17 17.01
C ASN A 211 13.57 -33.55 16.34
N ALA A 212 12.98 -33.61 15.14
CA ALA A 212 12.92 -34.86 14.38
C ALA A 212 14.31 -35.39 14.03
N LYS A 213 15.27 -34.51 13.67
CA LYS A 213 16.67 -34.89 13.40
C LYS A 213 17.33 -35.66 14.57
N LYS A 214 16.92 -35.40 15.84
CA LYS A 214 17.41 -36.14 17.02
C LYS A 214 17.14 -37.63 16.93
N GLY A 215 16.13 -38.10 16.20
CA GLY A 215 15.87 -39.51 15.96
C GLY A 215 16.98 -40.23 15.18
N LEU A 216 17.88 -39.50 14.51
CA LEU A 216 19.06 -40.07 13.85
C LEU A 216 20.21 -40.43 14.82
N GLN A 217 20.16 -40.01 16.07
CA GLN A 217 21.26 -40.23 17.06
C GLN A 217 21.55 -41.69 17.28
N ASN A 218 20.54 -42.56 17.14
CA ASN A 218 20.71 -44.00 17.34
C ASN A 218 21.40 -44.72 16.17
N GLN A 219 21.59 -44.06 15.00
CA GLN A 219 22.16 -44.65 13.79
C GLN A 219 23.52 -45.35 14.04
N LYS A 220 24.45 -44.63 14.68
CA LYS A 220 25.81 -45.14 14.95
C LYS A 220 25.79 -46.35 15.85
N VAL A 221 24.96 -46.34 16.91
CA VAL A 221 24.83 -47.44 17.86
C VAL A 221 24.21 -48.65 17.19
N ILE A 222 23.16 -48.47 16.41
CA ILE A 222 22.50 -49.55 15.65
C ILE A 222 23.50 -50.22 14.70
N LYS A 223 24.27 -49.44 13.92
CA LYS A 223 25.29 -49.94 13.00
C LYS A 223 26.33 -50.77 13.74
N GLN A 224 26.92 -50.22 14.80
CA GLN A 224 27.96 -50.93 15.59
C GLN A 224 27.43 -52.23 16.21
N THR A 225 26.16 -52.23 16.65
CA THR A 225 25.53 -53.42 17.21
C THR A 225 25.29 -54.49 16.14
N LEU A 226 24.85 -54.10 14.93
CA LEU A 226 24.70 -55.01 13.79
C LEU A 226 26.04 -55.64 13.37
N ASP A 227 27.10 -54.83 13.30
CA ASP A 227 28.45 -55.34 12.99
C ASP A 227 28.91 -56.37 14.03
N LYS A 228 28.62 -56.18 15.32
CA LYS A 228 28.92 -57.12 16.39
C LYS A 228 28.14 -58.43 16.24
N ILE A 229 26.84 -58.36 15.96
CA ILE A 229 26.01 -59.55 15.71
C ILE A 229 26.59 -60.34 14.54
N HIS A 230 26.97 -59.63 13.46
CA HIS A 230 27.60 -60.28 12.30
C HIS A 230 28.90 -61.00 12.68
N GLN A 231 29.75 -60.36 13.49
CA GLN A 231 31.00 -60.96 13.96
C GLN A 231 30.76 -62.22 14.83
N ILE A 232 29.79 -62.16 15.77
CA ILE A 232 29.47 -63.31 16.64
C ILE A 232 29.01 -64.50 15.82
N LEU A 233 28.04 -64.27 14.89
CA LEU A 233 27.47 -65.37 14.09
C LEU A 233 28.44 -65.89 13.00
N THR A 234 29.36 -65.07 12.51
CA THR A 234 30.37 -65.47 11.53
C THR A 234 31.47 -66.37 12.24
N GLN A 235 31.83 -66.07 13.49
CA GLN A 235 32.78 -66.87 14.24
C GLN A 235 32.23 -68.23 14.62
N ASP A 236 30.92 -68.36 14.82
CA ASP A 236 30.26 -69.64 15.04
C ASP A 236 30.39 -70.58 13.83
N THR A 237 30.29 -70.04 12.59
CA THR A 237 30.48 -70.83 11.37
C THR A 237 31.96 -71.22 11.10
N GLN A 238 32.92 -70.53 11.69
CA GLN A 238 34.37 -70.73 11.48
C GLN A 238 35.05 -71.51 12.59
N SER A 239 34.34 -72.02 13.59
CA SER A 239 34.88 -72.75 14.72
C SER A 239 35.73 -73.95 14.28
N GLU A 240 35.46 -74.57 13.14
CA GLU A 240 36.31 -75.66 12.56
C GLU A 240 37.65 -75.15 11.99
N VAL A 241 37.73 -73.85 11.63
CA VAL A 241 38.92 -73.21 11.02
C VAL A 241 39.90 -72.69 12.09
N LEU A 242 39.45 -72.45 13.30
CA LEU A 242 40.22 -71.78 14.36
C LEU A 242 41.16 -72.68 15.14
N GLY A 243 41.28 -74.00 14.76
CA GLY A 243 42.22 -74.96 15.43
C GLY A 243 41.91 -75.09 16.93
N ILE A 244 40.64 -75.20 17.28
CA ILE A 244 40.19 -75.43 18.65
C ILE A 244 40.41 -76.93 18.96
N GLU A 245 41.25 -77.25 19.92
CA GLU A 245 41.49 -78.65 20.40
C GLU A 245 40.51 -78.98 21.52
N PHE A 246 39.81 -80.10 21.38
CA PHE A 246 38.90 -80.63 22.39
C PHE A 246 39.45 -81.93 22.98
N ASN A 247 39.22 -82.17 24.29
CA ASN A 247 39.73 -83.34 24.99
C ASN A 247 38.97 -84.64 24.68
N SER A 248 37.74 -84.53 24.17
CA SER A 248 36.91 -85.65 23.77
C SER A 248 35.87 -85.25 22.78
N GLU A 249 35.30 -86.17 21.97
CA GLU A 249 34.19 -85.98 21.06
C GLU A 249 32.94 -85.48 21.79
N MET A 250 32.71 -85.95 23.01
CA MET A 250 31.63 -85.50 23.87
C MET A 250 31.73 -83.98 24.20
N GLU A 251 32.95 -83.59 24.64
CA GLU A 251 33.23 -82.18 24.96
C GLU A 251 33.10 -81.29 23.77
N HIS A 252 33.59 -81.74 22.60
CA HIS A 252 33.42 -81.02 21.33
C HIS A 252 31.94 -80.77 21.00
N ASN A 253 31.07 -81.79 21.04
CA ASN A 253 29.70 -81.73 20.69
C ASN A 253 28.88 -80.84 21.67
N LEU A 254 29.16 -80.98 22.98
CA LEU A 254 28.42 -80.18 24.00
C LEU A 254 28.87 -78.74 24.09
N ASP A 255 30.20 -78.47 23.95
CA ASP A 255 30.73 -77.11 23.94
C ASP A 255 30.23 -76.34 22.66
N LYS A 256 30.27 -77.04 21.50
CA LYS A 256 29.78 -76.43 20.24
C LYS A 256 28.30 -76.05 20.31
N ILE A 257 27.42 -76.97 20.71
CA ILE A 257 25.96 -76.66 20.79
C ILE A 257 25.69 -75.65 21.90
N SER A 258 26.42 -75.64 22.99
CA SER A 258 26.25 -74.66 24.04
C SER A 258 26.75 -73.28 23.61
N PHE A 259 27.78 -73.19 22.80
CA PHE A 259 28.30 -71.97 22.22
C PHE A 259 27.33 -71.43 21.19
N GLU A 260 26.77 -72.29 20.29
CA GLU A 260 25.70 -71.89 19.33
C GLU A 260 24.53 -71.31 20.09
N ILE A 261 23.98 -71.92 21.11
CA ILE A 261 22.87 -71.42 21.92
C ILE A 261 23.19 -70.04 22.49
N SER A 262 24.36 -69.92 23.19
CA SER A 262 24.77 -68.69 23.84
C SER A 262 25.00 -67.53 22.82
N SER A 263 25.54 -67.84 21.64
CA SER A 263 25.79 -66.88 20.57
C SER A 263 24.45 -66.34 20.00
N TYR A 264 23.47 -67.23 19.80
CA TYR A 264 22.14 -66.81 19.33
C TYR A 264 21.31 -66.09 20.38
N GLU A 265 21.39 -66.51 21.68
CA GLU A 265 20.77 -65.74 22.79
C GLU A 265 21.37 -64.34 22.90
N LEU A 266 22.68 -64.18 22.74
CA LEU A 266 23.33 -62.89 22.75
C LEU A 266 22.92 -62.04 21.52
N ALA A 267 22.88 -62.66 20.34
CA ALA A 267 22.43 -61.99 19.10
C ALA A 267 20.95 -61.56 19.18
N GLU A 268 20.06 -62.41 19.72
CA GLU A 268 18.65 -62.11 19.97
C GLU A 268 18.48 -60.90 20.88
N LYS A 269 19.24 -60.86 21.99
CA LYS A 269 19.22 -59.71 22.91
C LYS A 269 19.70 -58.43 22.23
N MET A 270 20.80 -58.50 21.46
CA MET A 270 21.34 -57.34 20.74
C MET A 270 20.38 -56.86 19.65
N LEU A 271 19.67 -57.76 18.95
CA LEU A 271 18.63 -57.38 18.00
C LEU A 271 17.41 -56.73 18.68
N SER A 272 17.05 -57.22 19.87
CA SER A 272 16.00 -56.61 20.69
C SER A 272 16.37 -55.18 21.10
N ASP A 273 17.64 -54.94 21.48
CA ASP A 273 18.15 -53.60 21.79
C ASP A 273 18.13 -52.67 20.55
N ILE A 274 18.53 -53.19 19.36
CA ILE A 274 18.42 -52.46 18.10
C ILE A 274 16.97 -52.09 17.83
N ASN A 275 16.06 -53.03 17.98
CA ASN A 275 14.63 -52.79 17.71
C ASN A 275 14.02 -51.76 18.67
N ALA A 276 14.43 -51.78 19.95
CA ALA A 276 14.06 -50.75 20.93
C ALA A 276 14.54 -49.35 20.50
N LYS A 277 15.80 -49.23 20.02
CA LYS A 277 16.37 -47.97 19.52
C LYS A 277 15.71 -47.50 18.22
N LEU A 278 15.32 -48.42 17.34
CA LEU A 278 14.54 -48.07 16.13
C LEU A 278 13.14 -47.59 16.50
N LEU A 279 12.49 -48.22 17.50
CA LEU A 279 11.19 -47.75 18.00
C LEU A 279 11.30 -46.36 18.62
N GLU A 280 12.33 -46.09 19.42
CA GLU A 280 12.61 -44.78 19.98
C GLU A 280 12.79 -43.73 18.86
N SER A 281 13.64 -44.03 17.87
CA SER A 281 13.84 -43.15 16.71
C SER A 281 12.54 -42.89 15.92
N SER A 282 11.77 -43.97 15.67
CA SER A 282 10.47 -43.85 14.96
C SER A 282 9.48 -43.00 15.76
N GLN A 283 9.47 -43.11 17.10
CA GLN A 283 8.60 -42.27 17.93
C GLN A 283 9.01 -40.81 17.90
N ILE A 284 10.32 -40.51 18.02
CA ILE A 284 10.82 -39.13 17.90
C ILE A 284 10.46 -38.52 16.53
N PHE A 285 10.60 -39.31 15.47
CA PHE A 285 10.18 -38.85 14.14
C PHE A 285 8.69 -38.55 14.09
N LYS A 286 7.81 -39.45 14.52
CA LYS A 286 6.36 -39.28 14.49
C LYS A 286 5.87 -38.06 15.27
N ASP A 287 6.38 -37.90 16.49
CA ASP A 287 5.97 -36.86 17.41
C ASP A 287 6.27 -35.45 16.86
N ASN A 288 7.41 -35.31 16.16
CA ASN A 288 7.81 -34.02 15.62
C ASN A 288 7.38 -33.82 14.16
N TRP A 289 7.36 -34.89 13.36
CA TRP A 289 7.09 -34.78 11.91
C TRP A 289 5.65 -34.37 11.58
N LYS A 290 4.70 -34.79 12.40
CA LYS A 290 3.32 -34.34 12.27
C LYS A 290 3.21 -32.82 12.33
N ASN A 291 3.91 -32.19 13.26
CA ASN A 291 3.95 -30.74 13.41
C ASN A 291 4.59 -30.06 12.18
N VAL A 292 5.68 -30.66 11.63
CA VAL A 292 6.31 -30.16 10.39
C VAL A 292 5.30 -30.12 9.23
N LEU A 293 4.54 -31.21 9.05
CA LEU A 293 3.56 -31.29 7.97
C LEU A 293 2.37 -30.34 8.17
N GLU A 294 1.92 -30.16 9.40
CA GLU A 294 0.83 -29.22 9.74
C GLU A 294 1.27 -27.77 9.47
N ILE A 295 2.44 -27.36 9.98
CA ILE A 295 2.97 -26.00 9.77
C ILE A 295 3.23 -25.76 8.28
N ARG A 296 3.81 -26.73 7.56
CA ARG A 296 4.02 -26.64 6.10
C ARG A 296 2.71 -26.35 5.38
N THR A 297 1.65 -27.09 5.69
CA THR A 297 0.34 -26.90 5.06
C THR A 297 -0.23 -25.51 5.36
N GLN A 298 -0.08 -25.03 6.58
CA GLN A 298 -0.50 -23.68 6.96
C GLN A 298 0.27 -22.61 6.19
N ILE A 299 1.58 -22.77 5.99
CA ILE A 299 2.42 -21.88 5.20
C ILE A 299 1.97 -21.86 3.73
N GLU A 300 1.79 -23.04 3.12
CA GLU A 300 1.36 -23.19 1.72
C GLU A 300 -0.02 -22.55 1.49
N ASP A 301 -0.99 -22.78 2.38
CA ASP A 301 -2.32 -22.20 2.30
C ASP A 301 -2.30 -20.68 2.56
N GLY A 302 -1.52 -20.24 3.54
CA GLY A 302 -1.32 -18.83 3.85
C GLY A 302 -0.68 -18.10 2.66
N GLN A 303 0.36 -18.66 2.09
CA GLN A 303 1.05 -18.12 0.91
C GLN A 303 0.10 -18.01 -0.29
N LYS A 304 -0.68 -19.05 -0.56
CA LYS A 304 -1.68 -19.03 -1.64
C LYS A 304 -2.73 -17.94 -1.43
N LYS A 305 -3.27 -17.83 -0.22
CA LYS A 305 -4.23 -16.76 0.12
C LYS A 305 -3.60 -15.38 -0.01
N TYR A 306 -2.35 -15.21 0.41
CA TYR A 306 -1.63 -13.95 0.30
C TYR A 306 -1.43 -13.55 -1.17
N ILE A 307 -0.95 -14.45 -2.01
CA ILE A 307 -0.77 -14.22 -3.45
C ILE A 307 -2.11 -13.87 -4.13
N SER A 308 -3.19 -14.57 -3.78
CA SER A 308 -4.51 -14.33 -4.38
C SER A 308 -5.04 -12.93 -4.11
N GLN A 309 -4.73 -12.33 -2.95
CA GLN A 309 -5.10 -10.94 -2.67
C GLN A 309 -4.51 -9.92 -3.66
N PHE A 310 -3.35 -10.23 -4.23
CA PHE A 310 -2.67 -9.34 -5.17
C PHE A 310 -2.98 -9.61 -6.64
N ILE A 311 -3.16 -10.87 -7.04
CA ILE A 311 -3.17 -11.26 -8.45
C ILE A 311 -4.53 -11.83 -8.90
N GLU A 312 -5.21 -12.61 -8.05
CA GLU A 312 -6.47 -13.26 -8.39
C GLU A 312 -7.66 -12.39 -8.01
N ASN A 313 -8.63 -12.26 -8.91
CA ASN A 313 -9.92 -11.67 -8.56
C ASN A 313 -10.73 -12.73 -7.78
N SER A 314 -11.21 -12.36 -6.60
CA SER A 314 -12.06 -13.27 -5.84
C SER A 314 -13.37 -13.52 -6.61
N THR A 315 -13.67 -14.80 -6.84
CA THR A 315 -14.92 -15.22 -7.51
C THR A 315 -16.15 -15.05 -6.62
N GLU A 316 -15.94 -14.91 -5.31
CA GLU A 316 -17.02 -14.82 -4.30
C GLU A 316 -17.38 -13.38 -3.91
N THR A 317 -16.47 -12.42 -4.09
CA THR A 317 -16.71 -11.00 -3.86
C THR A 317 -16.33 -10.23 -5.12
N SER A 318 -17.10 -9.20 -5.47
CA SER A 318 -16.82 -8.32 -6.62
C SER A 318 -15.53 -7.49 -6.44
N ASP A 319 -14.74 -7.79 -5.43
CA ASP A 319 -13.55 -7.02 -5.07
C ASP A 319 -12.37 -7.38 -5.97
N LYS A 320 -11.87 -6.35 -6.64
CA LYS A 320 -10.64 -6.44 -7.43
C LYS A 320 -9.43 -6.68 -6.54
N ASN A 321 -8.45 -7.44 -7.04
CA ASN A 321 -7.17 -7.61 -6.37
C ASN A 321 -6.36 -6.29 -6.29
N TRP A 322 -5.34 -6.26 -5.42
CA TRP A 322 -4.57 -5.03 -5.16
C TRP A 322 -3.81 -4.50 -6.38
N ILE A 323 -3.24 -5.37 -7.21
CA ILE A 323 -2.55 -4.96 -8.45
C ILE A 323 -3.54 -4.30 -9.42
N THR A 324 -4.75 -4.83 -9.53
CA THR A 324 -5.80 -4.22 -10.36
C THR A 324 -6.28 -2.89 -9.79
N LYS A 325 -6.49 -2.79 -8.46
CA LYS A 325 -6.86 -1.52 -7.81
C LYS A 325 -5.80 -0.44 -8.04
N LEU A 326 -4.51 -0.76 -7.87
CA LEU A 326 -3.43 0.17 -8.14
C LEU A 326 -3.35 0.56 -9.63
N THR A 327 -3.64 -0.37 -10.54
CA THR A 327 -3.70 -0.09 -11.99
C THR A 327 -4.86 0.84 -12.33
N ASP A 328 -6.02 0.68 -11.70
CA ASP A 328 -7.17 1.58 -11.88
C ASP A 328 -6.84 2.99 -11.39
N GLU A 329 -6.14 3.12 -10.24
CA GLU A 329 -5.67 4.41 -9.75
C GLU A 329 -4.62 5.05 -10.68
N GLU A 330 -3.72 4.25 -11.23
CA GLU A 330 -2.74 4.69 -12.23
C GLU A 330 -3.43 5.21 -13.50
N ASN A 331 -4.50 4.55 -13.95
CA ASN A 331 -5.31 4.98 -15.10
C ASN A 331 -6.04 6.33 -14.85
N ASN A 332 -6.25 6.72 -13.61
CA ASN A 332 -6.78 8.03 -13.25
C ASN A 332 -5.74 9.17 -13.41
N ASN A 333 -4.47 8.87 -13.70
CA ASN A 333 -3.43 9.87 -13.94
C ASN A 333 -3.82 10.87 -15.03
N SER A 334 -4.23 10.37 -16.20
CA SER A 334 -4.62 11.24 -17.33
C SER A 334 -5.70 12.24 -16.92
N LYS A 335 -6.72 11.78 -16.18
CA LYS A 335 -7.81 12.63 -15.68
C LYS A 335 -7.32 13.67 -14.67
N THR A 336 -6.40 13.28 -13.77
CA THR A 336 -5.80 14.22 -12.82
C THR A 336 -4.99 15.29 -13.52
N ILE A 337 -4.17 14.93 -14.50
CA ILE A 337 -3.41 15.88 -15.32
C ILE A 337 -4.32 16.78 -16.15
N GLU A 338 -5.41 16.25 -16.72
CA GLU A 338 -6.43 17.05 -17.43
C GLU A 338 -7.06 18.10 -16.51
N GLN A 339 -7.39 17.75 -15.25
CA GLN A 339 -7.92 18.71 -14.28
C GLN A 339 -6.90 19.79 -13.90
N ILE A 340 -5.63 19.44 -13.77
CA ILE A 340 -4.55 20.41 -13.53
C ILE A 340 -4.40 21.37 -14.72
N ILE A 341 -4.49 20.86 -15.94
CA ILE A 341 -4.45 21.70 -17.16
C ILE A 341 -5.68 22.61 -17.21
N LEU A 342 -6.87 22.08 -16.91
CA LEU A 342 -8.11 22.86 -16.85
C LEU A 342 -7.99 24.00 -15.82
N LEU A 343 -7.49 23.70 -14.62
CA LEU A 343 -7.24 24.70 -13.57
C LEU A 343 -6.31 25.80 -14.07
N GLN A 344 -5.21 25.45 -14.75
CA GLN A 344 -4.27 26.42 -15.31
C GLN A 344 -4.89 27.29 -16.41
N GLN A 345 -5.69 26.68 -17.31
CA GLN A 345 -6.37 27.39 -18.38
C GLN A 345 -7.44 28.33 -17.82
N THR A 346 -8.24 27.87 -16.88
CA THR A 346 -9.29 28.66 -16.24
C THR A 346 -8.70 29.86 -15.49
N GLN A 347 -7.57 29.71 -14.82
CA GLN A 347 -6.86 30.83 -14.20
C GLN A 347 -6.40 31.88 -15.23
N LYS A 348 -5.89 31.45 -16.37
CA LYS A 348 -5.48 32.39 -17.46
C LYS A 348 -6.69 33.17 -18.00
N ILE A 349 -7.83 32.49 -18.21
CA ILE A 349 -9.07 33.15 -18.67
C ILE A 349 -9.55 34.16 -17.62
N MET A 350 -9.51 33.78 -16.34
CA MET A 350 -9.87 34.66 -15.23
C MET A 350 -9.00 35.92 -15.19
N CYS A 351 -7.69 35.83 -15.43
CA CYS A 351 -6.81 36.99 -15.56
C CYS A 351 -7.15 37.87 -16.77
N ILE A 352 -7.58 37.30 -17.90
CA ILE A 352 -8.03 38.04 -19.06
C ILE A 352 -9.30 38.83 -18.70
N ASN A 353 -10.25 38.19 -18.02
CA ASN A 353 -11.49 38.86 -17.58
C ASN A 353 -11.22 39.98 -16.57
N CYS A 354 -10.26 39.79 -15.65
CA CYS A 354 -9.79 40.88 -14.77
C CYS A 354 -9.26 42.09 -15.55
N LYS A 355 -8.50 41.86 -16.63
CA LYS A 355 -8.00 42.95 -17.49
C LYS A 355 -9.12 43.64 -18.26
N ILE A 356 -10.15 42.89 -18.70
CA ILE A 356 -11.33 43.45 -19.36
C ILE A 356 -12.11 44.33 -18.37
N ILE A 357 -12.35 43.82 -17.16
CA ILE A 357 -13.00 44.59 -16.08
C ILE A 357 -12.22 45.88 -15.80
N SER A 358 -10.90 45.80 -15.64
CA SER A 358 -10.07 46.99 -15.40
C SER A 358 -10.22 48.07 -16.50
N LYS A 359 -10.30 47.65 -17.76
CA LYS A 359 -10.58 48.59 -18.89
C LYS A 359 -11.98 49.19 -18.81
N LYS A 360 -12.99 48.40 -18.44
CA LYS A 360 -14.39 48.91 -18.30
C LYS A 360 -14.49 49.91 -17.17
N VAL A 361 -13.85 49.66 -16.06
CA VAL A 361 -13.77 50.60 -14.93
C VAL A 361 -13.11 51.92 -15.33
N LEU A 362 -12.05 51.90 -16.12
CA LEU A 362 -11.45 53.12 -16.67
C LEU A 362 -12.38 53.85 -17.62
N SER A 363 -13.11 53.12 -18.48
CA SER A 363 -14.13 53.70 -19.36
C SER A 363 -15.27 54.39 -18.59
N MET A 364 -15.72 53.82 -17.46
CA MET A 364 -16.68 54.47 -16.56
C MET A 364 -16.16 55.79 -16.03
N HIS A 365 -14.91 55.84 -15.62
CA HIS A 365 -14.26 57.05 -15.16
C HIS A 365 -14.21 58.15 -16.24
N ASP A 366 -13.85 57.76 -17.48
CA ASP A 366 -13.78 58.71 -18.60
C ASP A 366 -15.16 59.28 -18.93
N ILE A 367 -16.23 58.45 -18.99
CA ILE A 367 -17.61 58.91 -19.20
C ILE A 367 -18.05 59.86 -18.08
N PHE A 368 -17.68 59.51 -16.82
CA PHE A 368 -18.00 60.36 -15.68
C PHE A 368 -17.38 61.75 -15.78
N LYS A 369 -16.14 61.87 -16.24
CA LYS A 369 -15.45 63.15 -16.50
C LYS A 369 -16.11 63.95 -17.59
N GLU A 370 -16.85 63.36 -18.54
CA GLU A 370 -17.63 64.06 -19.55
C GLU A 370 -18.89 64.70 -18.96
N LEU A 371 -19.46 64.20 -17.86
CA LEU A 371 -20.65 64.73 -17.18
C LEU A 371 -20.38 66.04 -16.42
N GLU A 372 -19.20 66.18 -15.78
CA GLU A 372 -18.84 67.34 -14.94
C GLU A 372 -18.97 68.67 -15.68
N PRO A 373 -18.44 68.89 -16.91
CA PRO A 373 -18.58 70.13 -17.65
C PRO A 373 -20.03 70.42 -18.12
N ILE A 374 -20.88 69.40 -18.30
CA ILE A 374 -22.26 69.55 -18.66
C ILE A 374 -23.04 70.25 -17.55
N ILE A 375 -22.85 69.81 -16.29
CA ILE A 375 -23.49 70.42 -15.12
C ILE A 375 -23.04 71.89 -14.94
N ALA A 376 -21.75 72.21 -15.12
CA ALA A 376 -21.26 73.56 -15.08
C ALA A 376 -21.94 74.45 -16.17
N GLN A 377 -22.11 73.90 -17.37
CA GLN A 377 -22.82 74.59 -18.43
C GLN A 377 -24.35 74.76 -18.14
N LEU A 378 -25.01 73.80 -17.51
CA LEU A 378 -26.36 73.87 -17.05
C LEU A 378 -26.59 75.05 -16.07
N HIS A 379 -25.67 75.18 -15.09
CA HIS A 379 -25.68 76.33 -14.18
C HIS A 379 -25.60 77.67 -14.94
N HIS A 380 -24.72 77.71 -15.93
CA HIS A 380 -24.61 78.96 -16.75
C HIS A 380 -25.87 79.26 -17.54
N VAL A 381 -26.48 78.24 -18.13
CA VAL A 381 -27.77 78.36 -18.85
C VAL A 381 -28.88 78.82 -17.92
N ARG A 382 -28.96 78.30 -16.71
CA ARG A 382 -29.91 78.71 -15.65
C ARG A 382 -29.79 80.21 -15.36
N ILE A 383 -28.58 80.71 -15.07
CA ILE A 383 -28.34 82.13 -14.81
C ILE A 383 -28.80 83.00 -15.99
N LEU A 384 -28.52 82.57 -17.24
CA LEU A 384 -28.97 83.26 -18.42
C LEU A 384 -30.51 83.29 -18.53
N GLN A 385 -31.19 82.19 -18.15
CA GLN A 385 -32.65 82.10 -18.10
C GLN A 385 -33.26 83.11 -17.09
N GLU A 386 -32.69 83.14 -15.84
CA GLU A 386 -33.10 84.07 -14.79
C GLU A 386 -32.96 85.56 -15.24
N ILE A 387 -31.82 85.88 -15.85
CA ILE A 387 -31.57 87.23 -16.38
C ILE A 387 -32.58 87.61 -17.47
N GLU A 388 -32.88 86.70 -18.39
CA GLU A 388 -33.80 86.98 -19.50
C GLU A 388 -35.23 87.06 -19.02
N VAL A 389 -35.68 86.21 -18.09
CA VAL A 389 -37.05 86.33 -17.50
C VAL A 389 -37.18 87.60 -16.69
N SER A 390 -36.16 88.06 -15.96
CA SER A 390 -36.18 89.31 -15.21
C SER A 390 -36.24 90.53 -16.11
N LYS A 391 -35.67 90.51 -17.32
CA LYS A 391 -35.69 91.62 -18.31
C LYS A 391 -36.99 91.72 -19.07
N ASN A 392 -37.78 90.66 -19.24
CA ASN A 392 -38.89 90.59 -20.13
C ASN A 392 -40.18 90.08 -19.46
N LEU A 393 -41.01 90.97 -18.95
CA LEU A 393 -42.28 90.66 -18.28
C LEU A 393 -43.28 89.86 -19.16
N ALA A 394 -43.10 89.84 -20.49
CA ALA A 394 -43.94 89.08 -21.41
C ALA A 394 -43.71 87.56 -21.34
N ILE A 395 -42.58 87.10 -20.74
CA ILE A 395 -42.23 85.70 -20.49
C ILE A 395 -42.34 85.38 -19.02
N GLY A 396 -43.00 86.15 -18.19
CA GLY A 396 -43.19 85.90 -16.76
C GLY A 396 -43.89 84.57 -16.42
N THR A 397 -44.72 84.08 -17.35
CA THR A 397 -45.32 82.71 -17.24
C THR A 397 -44.33 81.59 -17.29
N VAL A 398 -43.06 81.83 -17.72
CA VAL A 398 -42.00 80.87 -17.77
C VAL A 398 -41.22 80.77 -16.43
N LYS A 399 -41.48 81.71 -15.48
CA LYS A 399 -40.79 81.78 -14.22
C LYS A 399 -40.85 80.45 -13.44
N ASN A 400 -42.02 79.80 -13.40
CA ASN A 400 -42.18 78.52 -12.73
C ASN A 400 -41.28 77.44 -13.36
N PHE A 401 -41.11 77.44 -14.68
CA PHE A 401 -40.22 76.52 -15.36
C PHE A 401 -38.72 76.76 -15.02
N VAL A 402 -38.33 78.02 -14.79
CA VAL A 402 -36.97 78.37 -14.37
C VAL A 402 -36.75 77.96 -12.94
N ASP A 403 -37.74 78.16 -12.04
CA ASP A 403 -37.65 77.71 -10.65
C ASP A 403 -37.58 76.15 -10.54
N ASP A 404 -38.35 75.42 -11.34
CA ASP A 404 -38.32 73.98 -11.42
C ASP A 404 -36.98 73.46 -12.00
N MET A 405 -36.46 74.15 -13.02
CA MET A 405 -35.16 73.88 -13.60
C MET A 405 -34.02 74.06 -12.58
N ASP A 406 -34.13 75.16 -11.77
CA ASP A 406 -33.16 75.39 -10.70
C ASP A 406 -33.06 74.25 -9.72
N LYS A 407 -34.22 73.72 -9.32
CA LYS A 407 -34.28 72.54 -8.45
C LYS A 407 -33.63 71.32 -9.10
N LEU A 408 -33.92 71.06 -10.39
CA LEU A 408 -33.35 69.89 -11.09
C LEU A 408 -31.84 70.03 -11.30
N ILE A 409 -31.32 71.20 -11.64
CA ILE A 409 -29.89 71.47 -11.79
C ILE A 409 -29.19 71.31 -10.44
N THR A 410 -29.78 71.81 -9.35
CA THR A 410 -29.21 71.63 -7.99
C THR A 410 -29.21 70.17 -7.58
N ASN A 411 -30.29 69.43 -7.86
CA ASN A 411 -30.37 67.98 -7.60
C ASN A 411 -29.33 67.20 -8.44
N ALA A 412 -29.19 67.56 -9.74
CA ALA A 412 -28.22 66.98 -10.63
C ALA A 412 -26.77 67.18 -10.10
N GLN A 413 -26.48 68.40 -9.61
CA GLN A 413 -25.16 68.69 -9.03
C GLN A 413 -24.88 67.89 -7.79
N THR A 414 -25.84 67.86 -6.82
CA THR A 414 -25.68 67.10 -5.59
C THR A 414 -25.49 65.62 -5.87
N ASN A 415 -26.29 65.07 -6.80
CA ASN A 415 -26.19 63.66 -7.22
C ASN A 415 -24.84 63.40 -7.89
N LEU A 416 -24.36 64.31 -8.76
CA LEU A 416 -23.05 64.15 -9.41
C LEU A 416 -21.89 64.19 -8.42
N GLU A 417 -21.89 65.09 -7.41
CA GLU A 417 -20.86 65.16 -6.38
C GLU A 417 -20.77 63.87 -5.56
N GLN A 418 -21.94 63.29 -5.23
CA GLN A 418 -21.98 61.99 -4.55
C GLN A 418 -21.50 60.87 -5.46
N LEU A 419 -21.94 60.87 -6.71
CA LEU A 419 -21.57 59.90 -7.73
C LEU A 419 -20.05 59.92 -8.00
N GLU A 420 -19.43 61.12 -8.10
CA GLU A 420 -18.00 61.30 -8.27
C GLU A 420 -17.20 60.63 -7.17
N LYS A 421 -17.58 60.86 -5.92
CA LYS A 421 -16.93 60.25 -4.76
C LYS A 421 -17.05 58.72 -4.79
N ASN A 422 -18.27 58.20 -5.03
CA ASN A 422 -18.53 56.76 -5.04
C ASN A 422 -17.83 56.08 -6.21
N VAL A 423 -17.85 56.66 -7.40
CA VAL A 423 -17.15 56.12 -8.59
C VAL A 423 -15.64 56.14 -8.42
N SER A 424 -15.07 57.23 -7.88
CA SER A 424 -13.62 57.31 -7.65
C SER A 424 -13.13 56.29 -6.64
N GLN A 425 -13.88 56.07 -5.53
CA GLN A 425 -13.60 55.07 -4.55
C GLN A 425 -13.68 53.66 -5.16
N PHE A 426 -14.78 53.34 -5.82
CA PHE A 426 -15.01 52.07 -6.51
C PHE A 426 -13.90 51.75 -7.51
N ILE A 427 -13.49 52.73 -8.34
CA ILE A 427 -12.40 52.54 -9.31
C ILE A 427 -11.09 52.19 -8.61
N SER A 428 -10.74 52.90 -7.54
CA SER A 428 -9.51 52.65 -6.77
C SER A 428 -9.52 51.23 -6.16
N ASP A 429 -10.61 50.87 -5.50
CA ASP A 429 -10.69 49.59 -4.78
C ASP A 429 -10.71 48.42 -5.75
N ILE A 430 -11.46 48.49 -6.85
CA ILE A 430 -11.50 47.42 -7.85
C ILE A 430 -10.17 47.27 -8.59
N GLN A 431 -9.45 48.38 -8.88
CA GLN A 431 -8.14 48.31 -9.52
C GLN A 431 -7.10 47.61 -8.62
N ILE A 432 -7.07 47.94 -7.33
CA ILE A 432 -6.20 47.31 -6.34
C ILE A 432 -6.53 45.83 -6.25
N LEU A 433 -7.81 45.48 -6.15
CA LEU A 433 -8.30 44.11 -6.07
C LEU A 433 -7.87 43.28 -7.28
N LEU A 434 -8.11 43.77 -8.50
CA LEU A 434 -7.78 43.09 -9.77
C LEU A 434 -6.26 42.94 -9.94
N LYS A 435 -5.48 43.95 -9.56
CA LYS A 435 -4.02 43.91 -9.62
C LYS A 435 -3.47 42.85 -8.68
N ASN A 436 -3.88 42.87 -7.41
CA ASN A 436 -3.45 41.92 -6.41
C ASN A 436 -3.83 40.48 -6.80
N PHE A 437 -5.01 40.29 -7.36
CA PHE A 437 -5.44 38.98 -7.85
C PHE A 437 -4.61 38.51 -9.04
N THR A 438 -4.36 39.38 -10.03
CA THR A 438 -3.53 39.03 -11.20
C THR A 438 -2.12 38.66 -10.81
N GLU A 439 -1.50 39.36 -9.84
CA GLU A 439 -0.18 39.02 -9.31
C GLU A 439 -0.19 37.67 -8.60
N THR A 440 -1.26 37.38 -7.85
CA THR A 440 -1.46 36.10 -7.17
C THR A 440 -1.56 34.95 -8.16
N VAL A 441 -2.36 35.10 -9.22
CA VAL A 441 -2.51 34.06 -10.26
C VAL A 441 -1.20 33.79 -10.98
N ASN A 442 -0.44 34.84 -11.29
CA ASN A 442 0.88 34.68 -11.94
C ASN A 442 1.83 33.85 -11.05
N LYS A 443 1.90 34.14 -9.74
CA LYS A 443 2.69 33.34 -8.77
C LYS A 443 2.18 31.89 -8.66
N ASN A 444 0.88 31.68 -8.73
CA ASN A 444 0.29 30.34 -8.65
C ASN A 444 0.50 29.53 -9.95
N SER A 445 0.65 30.19 -11.10
CA SER A 445 0.91 29.49 -12.36
C SER A 445 2.17 28.63 -12.31
N ASP A 446 3.25 29.14 -11.70
CA ASP A 446 4.50 28.39 -11.49
C ASP A 446 4.29 27.23 -10.52
N LYS A 447 3.51 27.44 -9.45
CA LYS A 447 3.19 26.38 -8.48
C LYS A 447 2.35 25.26 -9.13
N ILE A 448 1.41 25.58 -10.02
CA ILE A 448 0.62 24.59 -10.77
C ILE A 448 1.51 23.76 -11.70
N GLU A 449 2.49 24.37 -12.35
CA GLU A 449 3.42 23.63 -13.19
C GLU A 449 4.32 22.70 -12.37
N VAL A 450 4.71 23.12 -11.16
CA VAL A 450 5.40 22.25 -10.18
C VAL A 450 4.49 21.11 -9.75
N LEU A 451 3.24 21.38 -9.39
CA LEU A 451 2.26 20.34 -9.02
C LEU A 451 2.09 19.30 -10.14
N LYS A 452 1.96 19.78 -11.39
CA LYS A 452 1.86 18.90 -12.57
C LYS A 452 3.07 17.97 -12.71
N LYS A 453 4.29 18.51 -12.55
CA LYS A 453 5.51 17.71 -12.59
C LYS A 453 5.58 16.71 -11.45
N GLN A 454 5.24 17.14 -10.23
CA GLN A 454 5.19 16.25 -9.06
C GLN A 454 4.19 15.11 -9.26
N LYS A 455 3.01 15.38 -9.84
CA LYS A 455 2.02 14.34 -10.16
C LYS A 455 2.54 13.33 -11.19
N ASN A 456 3.20 13.79 -12.24
CA ASN A 456 3.78 12.88 -13.22
C ASN A 456 4.83 11.97 -12.59
N VAL A 457 5.74 12.51 -11.78
CA VAL A 457 6.76 11.73 -11.06
C VAL A 457 6.11 10.76 -10.06
N PHE A 458 5.06 11.19 -9.37
CA PHE A 458 4.31 10.34 -8.45
C PHE A 458 3.73 9.12 -9.17
N PHE A 459 3.04 9.32 -10.29
CA PHE A 459 2.43 8.22 -11.04
C PHE A 459 3.46 7.31 -11.72
N GLU A 460 4.60 7.85 -12.17
CA GLU A 460 5.72 7.06 -12.66
C GLU A 460 6.28 6.14 -11.56
N ASN A 461 6.51 6.68 -10.36
CA ASN A 461 6.97 5.89 -9.22
C ASN A 461 5.92 4.87 -8.78
N LEU A 462 4.63 5.23 -8.75
CA LEU A 462 3.54 4.30 -8.43
C LEU A 462 3.52 3.12 -9.41
N SER A 463 3.67 3.39 -10.71
CA SER A 463 3.74 2.36 -11.73
C SER A 463 4.94 1.42 -11.54
N ASN A 464 6.11 1.98 -11.25
CA ASN A 464 7.33 1.21 -10.99
C ASN A 464 7.16 0.32 -9.74
N TYR A 465 6.66 0.88 -8.63
CA TYR A 465 6.43 0.10 -7.40
C TYR A 465 5.34 -0.97 -7.58
N ARG A 466 4.29 -0.69 -8.35
CA ARG A 466 3.27 -1.69 -8.70
C ARG A 466 3.88 -2.86 -9.51
N LEU A 467 4.73 -2.57 -10.47
CA LEU A 467 5.43 -3.61 -11.26
C LEU A 467 6.39 -4.41 -10.38
N ASP A 468 7.18 -3.74 -9.55
CA ASP A 468 8.09 -4.39 -8.61
C ASP A 468 7.32 -5.27 -7.61
N LEU A 469 6.19 -4.79 -7.09
CA LEU A 469 5.31 -5.56 -6.21
C LEU A 469 4.73 -6.78 -6.93
N SER A 470 4.24 -6.62 -8.17
CA SER A 470 3.74 -7.73 -8.98
C SER A 470 4.80 -8.81 -9.21
N ASN A 471 6.03 -8.41 -9.58
CA ASN A 471 7.15 -9.32 -9.77
C ASN A 471 7.55 -10.00 -8.45
N ALA A 472 7.54 -9.25 -7.36
CA ALA A 472 7.83 -9.79 -6.04
C ALA A 472 6.78 -10.83 -5.62
N ILE A 473 5.50 -10.58 -5.82
CA ILE A 473 4.42 -11.51 -5.48
C ILE A 473 4.45 -12.78 -6.32
N HIS A 474 4.76 -12.70 -7.61
CA HIS A 474 4.89 -13.89 -8.48
C HIS A 474 6.01 -14.86 -8.01
N ASN A 475 7.06 -14.31 -7.44
CA ASN A 475 8.21 -15.09 -6.94
C ASN A 475 8.14 -15.33 -5.42
N PHE A 476 6.97 -15.09 -4.81
CA PHE A 476 6.82 -15.23 -3.36
C PHE A 476 6.84 -16.68 -2.92
N THR A 477 7.86 -17.06 -2.18
CA THR A 477 7.95 -18.35 -1.50
C THR A 477 8.61 -18.18 -0.13
N VAL A 478 8.02 -18.78 0.88
CA VAL A 478 8.53 -18.76 2.27
C VAL A 478 9.38 -19.99 2.54
N LEU A 479 9.12 -21.09 1.84
CA LEU A 479 9.88 -22.32 1.93
C LEU A 479 10.75 -22.51 0.67
N PRO A 480 11.90 -23.18 0.75
CA PRO A 480 12.69 -23.56 -0.42
C PRO A 480 11.86 -24.34 -1.46
N GLU A 481 12.19 -24.21 -2.76
CA GLU A 481 11.44 -24.86 -3.83
C GLU A 481 11.38 -26.39 -3.69
N ASP A 482 12.46 -27.01 -3.18
CA ASP A 482 12.58 -28.45 -2.97
C ASP A 482 12.02 -28.91 -1.61
N PHE A 483 11.54 -27.99 -0.77
CA PHE A 483 11.11 -28.31 0.60
C PHE A 483 9.99 -29.35 0.62
N THR A 484 8.95 -29.17 -0.18
CA THR A 484 7.79 -30.07 -0.24
C THR A 484 8.17 -31.46 -0.71
N GLU A 485 9.05 -31.56 -1.74
CA GLU A 485 9.56 -32.83 -2.23
C GLU A 485 10.45 -33.50 -1.19
N THR A 486 11.35 -32.75 -0.56
CA THR A 486 12.22 -33.26 0.50
C THR A 486 11.41 -33.76 1.71
N CYS A 487 10.33 -33.06 2.09
CA CYS A 487 9.41 -33.53 3.13
C CYS A 487 8.76 -34.87 2.76
N LYS A 488 8.29 -35.03 1.51
CA LYS A 488 7.72 -36.28 1.03
C LYS A 488 8.73 -37.43 1.11
N ASN A 489 9.94 -37.20 0.59
CA ASN A 489 11.01 -38.19 0.61
C ASN A 489 11.41 -38.58 2.05
N THR A 490 11.44 -37.62 2.96
CA THR A 490 11.68 -37.85 4.39
C THR A 490 10.58 -38.72 5.00
N THR A 491 9.32 -38.43 4.69
CA THR A 491 8.16 -39.22 5.15
C THR A 491 8.25 -40.67 4.66
N ASP A 492 8.62 -40.88 3.40
CA ASP A 492 8.76 -42.21 2.81
C ASP A 492 9.86 -43.00 3.51
N LYS A 493 10.99 -42.36 3.84
CA LYS A 493 12.09 -42.99 4.58
C LYS A 493 11.74 -43.27 6.03
N MET A 494 10.98 -42.42 6.71
CA MET A 494 10.46 -42.74 8.05
C MET A 494 9.57 -43.98 8.04
N ASN A 495 8.75 -44.14 7.01
CA ASN A 495 7.92 -45.34 6.84
C ASN A 495 8.74 -46.61 6.57
N GLU A 496 9.93 -46.47 5.92
CA GLU A 496 10.85 -47.61 5.74
C GLU A 496 11.40 -48.06 7.06
N ILE A 497 11.72 -47.17 8.03
CA ILE A 497 12.18 -47.56 9.38
C ILE A 497 11.12 -48.44 10.08
N GLU A 498 9.84 -48.15 9.91
CA GLU A 498 8.78 -49.00 10.48
C GLU A 498 8.72 -50.40 9.86
N LYS A 499 9.11 -50.54 8.58
CA LYS A 499 9.24 -51.85 7.95
C LYS A 499 10.41 -52.62 8.56
N TYR A 500 11.55 -51.95 8.79
CA TYR A 500 12.72 -52.60 9.44
C TYR A 500 12.41 -53.05 10.86
N ILE A 501 11.66 -52.31 11.65
CA ILE A 501 11.20 -52.73 12.98
C ILE A 501 10.39 -54.03 12.89
N LYS A 502 9.53 -54.20 11.90
CA LYS A 502 8.77 -55.44 11.70
C LYS A 502 9.68 -56.61 11.29
N ILE A 503 10.65 -56.34 10.40
CA ILE A 503 11.61 -57.36 9.96
C ILE A 503 12.49 -57.82 11.12
N PHE A 504 13.01 -56.89 11.95
CA PHE A 504 13.79 -57.26 13.12
C PHE A 504 12.98 -58.07 14.12
N ASN A 505 11.71 -57.77 14.34
CA ASN A 505 10.83 -58.59 15.17
C ASN A 505 10.70 -60.03 14.62
N GLN A 506 10.62 -60.22 13.31
CA GLN A 506 10.57 -61.54 12.70
C GLN A 506 11.89 -62.30 12.91
N ILE A 507 13.02 -61.64 12.69
CA ILE A 507 14.34 -62.25 12.92
C ILE A 507 14.56 -62.63 14.39
N ILE A 508 14.11 -61.79 15.32
CA ILE A 508 14.14 -62.09 16.75
C ILE A 508 13.38 -63.37 17.07
N GLU A 509 12.17 -63.54 16.53
CA GLU A 509 11.36 -64.74 16.71
C GLU A 509 12.00 -65.99 16.05
N GLU A 510 12.64 -65.82 14.89
CA GLU A 510 13.41 -66.89 14.24
C GLU A 510 14.60 -67.35 15.14
N TYR A 511 15.33 -66.39 15.75
CA TYR A 511 16.44 -66.69 16.63
C TYR A 511 15.97 -67.37 17.92
N LYS A 512 14.87 -66.98 18.52
CA LYS A 512 14.25 -67.66 19.65
C LYS A 512 13.88 -69.10 19.33
N ASN A 513 13.29 -69.34 18.17
CA ASN A 513 12.91 -70.66 17.72
C ASN A 513 14.16 -71.55 17.48
N PHE A 514 15.24 -70.94 16.95
CA PHE A 514 16.52 -71.63 16.77
C PHE A 514 17.13 -72.01 18.11
N VAL A 515 17.21 -71.11 19.08
CA VAL A 515 17.69 -71.37 20.46
C VAL A 515 16.85 -72.49 21.11
N TYR A 516 15.52 -72.45 20.98
CA TYR A 516 14.63 -73.51 21.50
C TYR A 516 14.94 -74.87 20.88
N THR A 517 15.15 -74.93 19.57
CA THR A 517 15.46 -76.16 18.84
C THR A 517 16.83 -76.74 19.29
N LYS A 518 17.82 -75.83 19.35
CA LYS A 518 19.20 -76.21 19.78
C LYS A 518 19.26 -76.64 21.27
N THR A 519 18.47 -76.00 22.11
CA THR A 519 18.31 -76.41 23.51
C THR A 519 17.74 -77.84 23.62
N SER A 520 16.73 -78.17 22.80
CA SER A 520 16.18 -79.56 22.78
C SER A 520 17.20 -80.57 22.21
N GLU A 521 18.04 -80.20 21.23
CA GLU A 521 19.13 -81.02 20.74
C GLU A 521 20.21 -81.22 21.84
N LYS A 522 20.56 -80.18 22.60
CA LYS A 522 21.49 -80.24 23.73
C LYS A 522 20.97 -81.19 24.80
N GLU A 523 19.66 -81.13 25.16
CA GLU A 523 19.05 -82.04 26.13
C GLU A 523 19.14 -83.50 25.70
N LYS A 524 18.92 -83.78 24.39
CA LYS A 524 19.11 -85.14 23.85
C LYS A 524 20.55 -85.64 23.98
N LEU A 525 21.51 -84.77 23.67
CA LEU A 525 22.96 -85.14 23.84
C LEU A 525 23.36 -85.35 25.31
N LEU A 526 22.82 -84.51 26.22
CA LEU A 526 23.04 -84.70 27.68
C LEU A 526 22.48 -86.02 28.15
N THR A 527 21.29 -86.42 27.67
CA THR A 527 20.69 -87.70 27.95
C THR A 527 21.51 -88.83 27.36
N GLN A 528 22.01 -88.73 26.15
CA GLN A 528 22.86 -89.69 25.47
C GLN A 528 24.21 -89.93 26.22
N TYR A 529 24.79 -88.87 26.78
CA TYR A 529 26.02 -88.93 27.53
C TYR A 529 25.82 -89.14 29.05
N ASN A 530 24.55 -89.27 29.48
CA ASN A 530 24.19 -89.51 30.89
C ASN A 530 24.69 -88.40 31.83
N ILE A 531 24.59 -87.12 31.39
CA ILE A 531 25.01 -85.95 32.12
C ILE A 531 23.76 -85.09 32.45
N SER A 532 23.70 -84.48 33.64
CA SER A 532 22.55 -83.67 34.09
C SER A 532 22.63 -82.23 33.66
N SER A 533 23.82 -81.66 33.44
CA SER A 533 24.03 -80.30 32.98
C SER A 533 25.42 -80.15 32.34
N TRP A 534 25.58 -79.17 31.44
CA TRP A 534 26.86 -78.84 30.81
C TRP A 534 27.04 -77.34 30.67
N GLU A 535 28.17 -76.83 31.10
CA GLU A 535 28.70 -75.52 30.86
C GLU A 535 29.91 -75.61 29.91
N ILE A 536 30.10 -74.57 29.07
CA ILE A 536 31.19 -74.51 28.11
C ILE A 536 32.54 -74.62 28.92
N LYS A 537 33.39 -75.58 28.56
CA LYS A 537 34.66 -75.77 29.21
C LYS A 537 35.86 -75.23 28.44
N ASN A 538 35.68 -75.01 27.12
CA ASN A 538 36.77 -74.50 26.30
C ASN A 538 36.98 -73.02 26.56
N GLU A 539 38.13 -72.63 27.10
CA GLU A 539 38.47 -71.24 27.46
C GLU A 539 38.40 -70.27 26.29
N LYS A 540 38.75 -70.71 25.06
CA LYS A 540 38.68 -69.85 23.87
C LYS A 540 37.24 -69.47 23.52
N LEU A 541 36.30 -70.41 23.64
CA LEU A 541 34.88 -70.15 23.39
C LEU A 541 34.32 -69.25 24.49
N ILE A 542 34.70 -69.40 25.73
CA ILE A 542 34.34 -68.56 26.86
C ILE A 542 34.86 -67.13 26.64
N ASP A 543 36.12 -66.96 26.25
CA ASP A 543 36.73 -65.67 25.98
C ASP A 543 36.09 -64.98 24.82
N MET A 544 35.65 -65.71 23.76
CA MET A 544 34.91 -65.17 22.65
C MET A 544 33.55 -64.58 23.08
N LEU A 545 32.74 -65.29 23.85
CA LEU A 545 31.47 -64.84 24.39
C LEU A 545 31.68 -63.64 25.33
N ASN A 546 32.65 -63.69 26.22
CA ASN A 546 32.94 -62.61 27.16
C ASN A 546 33.40 -61.32 26.47
N LYS A 547 34.16 -61.45 25.39
CA LYS A 547 34.57 -60.28 24.59
C LYS A 547 33.39 -59.50 24.00
N PHE A 548 32.34 -60.20 23.59
CA PHE A 548 31.17 -59.57 23.05
C PHE A 548 30.22 -59.05 24.13
N SER A 549 30.05 -59.71 25.27
CA SER A 549 29.18 -59.28 26.37
C SER A 549 29.72 -58.05 27.11
N ASN A 550 31.04 -57.95 27.34
CA ASN A 550 31.71 -56.88 28.09
C ASN A 550 31.79 -55.55 27.28
N THR A 551 31.81 -55.63 25.95
CA THR A 551 31.88 -54.43 25.09
C THR A 551 30.55 -53.75 25.03
N THR A 552 29.44 -54.44 25.21
CA THR A 552 28.06 -53.90 25.15
C THR A 552 27.74 -52.99 26.33
N GLN A 553 28.28 -53.28 27.55
CA GLN A 553 28.04 -52.43 28.73
C GLN A 553 28.87 -51.14 28.76
N LYS A 554 30.11 -51.14 28.27
CA LYS A 554 31.00 -49.96 28.33
C LYS A 554 30.73 -48.87 27.29
N GLU A 555 30.10 -49.21 26.17
CA GLU A 555 29.79 -48.22 25.11
C GLU A 555 28.45 -47.54 25.31
N THR A 556 27.51 -48.19 25.99
CA THR A 556 26.22 -47.55 26.34
C THR A 556 26.42 -46.38 27.32
N GLU A 557 27.35 -46.49 28.27
CA GLU A 557 27.65 -45.42 29.23
C GLU A 557 28.46 -44.25 28.66
N LYS A 558 29.17 -44.41 27.54
CA LYS A 558 29.99 -43.34 26.93
C LYS A 558 29.22 -42.42 25.97
N ILE A 559 28.05 -42.83 25.50
CA ILE A 559 27.28 -42.09 24.49
C ILE A 559 26.25 -41.13 25.13
N GLU A 560 25.93 -41.34 26.42
CA GLU A 560 25.01 -40.42 27.14
C GLU A 560 25.62 -39.04 27.47
N THR A 561 26.90 -38.78 27.20
CA THR A 561 27.60 -37.55 27.59
C THR A 561 28.15 -36.70 26.43
N VAL A 562 27.71 -36.88 25.22
CA VAL A 562 27.98 -35.88 24.16
C VAL A 562 26.87 -34.85 24.18
N GLN A 563 27.12 -33.77 24.92
CA GLN A 563 26.27 -32.57 24.91
C GLN A 563 26.19 -31.97 23.50
N ILE A 564 24.97 -31.65 23.11
CA ILE A 564 24.60 -31.11 21.79
C ILE A 564 24.96 -29.60 21.67
N ASP A 565 25.70 -29.04 22.63
CA ASP A 565 25.94 -27.61 22.76
C ASP A 565 26.89 -26.97 21.71
N ASP A 566 27.59 -27.78 20.90
CA ASP A 566 28.67 -27.25 20.04
C ASP A 566 28.36 -27.19 18.52
N MET A 567 27.10 -27.34 18.08
CA MET A 567 26.80 -27.37 16.64
C MET A 567 25.88 -26.28 16.08
N PHE A 568 25.37 -25.37 16.89
CA PHE A 568 24.52 -24.30 16.34
C PHE A 568 24.77 -22.98 17.08
N GLU A 569 25.60 -22.10 16.52
CA GLU A 569 25.50 -20.66 16.77
C GLU A 569 24.16 -20.18 16.25
N VAL A 570 23.26 -19.85 17.16
CA VAL A 570 22.05 -19.09 16.86
C VAL A 570 22.48 -17.63 16.77
N GLU A 571 22.69 -17.10 15.57
CA GLU A 571 22.75 -15.67 15.38
C GLU A 571 21.37 -15.10 15.74
N ASP A 572 21.32 -14.40 16.87
CA ASP A 572 20.17 -13.58 17.27
C ASP A 572 19.94 -12.49 16.21
N PHE A 573 18.81 -12.55 15.55
CA PHE A 573 18.34 -11.45 14.73
C PHE A 573 17.44 -10.54 15.60
N ASP A 574 17.98 -9.39 15.97
CA ASP A 574 17.21 -8.26 16.50
C ASP A 574 16.22 -7.78 15.44
N PHE A 575 14.94 -7.85 15.78
CA PHE A 575 13.85 -7.21 15.04
C PHE A 575 13.60 -5.83 15.65
N PHE A 576 13.93 -4.78 14.90
CA PHE A 576 13.24 -3.47 14.98
C PHE A 576 12.88 -2.98 13.58
#